data_d57d276d854da78868fd07dfc2701d3d
#
_entry.id   d57d276d854da78868fd07dfc2701d3d
#
_cell.length_a   1.000
_cell.length_b   1.000
_cell.length_c   1.000
_cell.angle_alpha   90.00
_cell.angle_beta   90.00
_cell.angle_gamma   90.00
#
_symmetry.space_group_name_H-M   'P 1'
#
loop_
_entity.id
_entity.type
_entity.pdbx_description
1 polymer ?
#
loop_
_entity_poly.entity_id
_entity_poly.type
_entity_poly.pdbx_seq_one_letter_code
_entity_poly.pdbx_strand_id
1 'polypeptide(L)'
;MADITIDVADEADREWCARLMASSEPWLTLGRDFATCLARCRGAELVVLMARRGGERCGFVLLDPAGVAGSPYIASIAISAAVRGQGVGSALMEAAERWVPQARHMFLCVSSFNTRARQLYERRGYTKVGEFPDYVIAGASEILMHKRLVRP
;
A
#
# COMPACT_ATOMS: atom_id res chain seq x y z
N MET A 1 -3.00 24.01 6.58
CA MET A 1 -2.43 22.66 6.62
C MET A 1 -1.46 22.48 5.46
N ALA A 2 -0.29 21.91 5.70
CA ALA A 2 0.69 21.70 4.63
C ALA A 2 0.16 20.70 3.61
N ASP A 3 0.42 20.95 2.33
CA ASP A 3 0.02 20.06 1.25
C ASP A 3 0.81 18.75 1.29
N ILE A 4 0.18 17.70 0.83
CA ILE A 4 0.82 16.38 0.65
C ILE A 4 1.51 16.38 -0.71
N THR A 5 2.80 16.07 -0.74
CA THR A 5 3.55 15.84 -1.97
C THR A 5 3.91 14.36 -2.08
N ILE A 6 3.89 13.82 -3.30
CA ILE A 6 4.18 12.39 -3.53
C ILE A 6 5.22 12.30 -4.66
N ASP A 7 6.34 11.64 -4.35
CA ASP A 7 7.47 11.46 -5.26
C ASP A 7 7.99 10.01 -5.19
N VAL A 8 8.75 9.63 -6.20
CA VAL A 8 9.43 8.34 -6.19
C VAL A 8 10.47 8.31 -5.06
N ALA A 9 10.46 7.24 -4.29
CA ALA A 9 11.32 7.06 -3.13
C ALA A 9 12.79 6.85 -3.53
N ASP A 10 13.70 7.46 -2.79
CA ASP A 10 15.14 7.16 -2.84
C ASP A 10 15.48 6.03 -1.85
N GLU A 11 16.76 5.69 -1.69
CA GLU A 11 17.16 4.59 -0.81
C GLU A 11 16.89 4.90 0.67
N ALA A 12 17.12 6.14 1.10
CA ALA A 12 16.80 6.53 2.49
C ALA A 12 15.29 6.46 2.77
N ASP A 13 14.49 6.81 1.78
CA ASP A 13 13.03 6.67 1.87
C ASP A 13 12.62 5.21 2.01
N ARG A 14 13.24 4.31 1.25
CA ARG A 14 12.94 2.86 1.32
C ARG A 14 13.26 2.27 2.68
N GLU A 15 14.35 2.67 3.29
CA GLU A 15 14.68 2.27 4.66
C GLU A 15 13.63 2.79 5.66
N TRP A 16 13.20 4.03 5.51
CA TRP A 16 12.14 4.60 6.33
C TRP A 16 10.83 3.82 6.17
N CYS A 17 10.47 3.45 4.93
CA CYS A 17 9.29 2.63 4.66
C CYS A 17 9.37 1.29 5.39
N ALA A 18 10.51 0.63 5.33
CA ALA A 18 10.71 -0.66 5.99
C ALA A 18 10.58 -0.56 7.51
N ARG A 19 11.11 0.51 8.12
CA ARG A 19 10.94 0.76 9.55
C ARG A 19 9.49 0.98 9.92
N LEU A 20 8.76 1.76 9.13
CA LEU A 20 7.33 1.99 9.37
C LEU A 20 6.55 0.68 9.26
N MET A 21 6.81 -0.13 8.22
CA MET A 21 6.17 -1.44 8.07
C MET A 21 6.41 -2.32 9.29
N ALA A 22 7.67 -2.49 9.68
CA ALA A 22 8.05 -3.38 10.77
C ALA A 22 7.48 -2.96 12.13
N SER A 23 7.05 -1.72 12.28
CA SER A 23 6.44 -1.18 13.51
C SER A 23 4.93 -0.98 13.41
N SER A 24 4.28 -1.46 12.33
CA SER A 24 2.87 -1.20 12.03
C SER A 24 2.12 -2.47 11.73
N GLU A 25 0.79 -2.43 11.87
CA GLU A 25 -0.07 -3.48 11.35
C GLU A 25 -0.28 -3.30 9.84
N PRO A 26 -0.41 -4.38 9.10
CA PRO A 26 -0.55 -5.79 9.54
C PRO A 26 0.79 -6.52 9.77
N TRP A 27 1.92 -5.88 9.46
CA TRP A 27 3.23 -6.54 9.47
C TRP A 27 3.62 -7.07 10.85
N LEU A 28 3.27 -6.35 11.93
CA LEU A 28 3.50 -6.83 13.31
C LEU A 28 2.82 -8.17 13.54
N THR A 29 1.54 -8.27 13.27
CA THR A 29 0.76 -9.51 13.44
C THR A 29 1.26 -10.61 12.51
N LEU A 30 1.65 -10.25 11.27
CA LEU A 30 2.16 -11.21 10.30
C LEU A 30 3.62 -11.64 10.57
N GLY A 31 4.27 -11.07 11.58
CA GLY A 31 5.64 -11.44 11.95
C GLY A 31 6.71 -10.98 10.96
N ARG A 32 6.48 -9.89 10.25
CA ARG A 32 7.44 -9.35 9.27
C ARG A 32 8.41 -8.41 9.97
N ASP A 33 9.69 -8.78 10.00
CA ASP A 33 10.74 -7.96 10.59
C ASP A 33 11.26 -6.89 9.62
N PHE A 34 12.16 -6.04 10.11
CA PHE A 34 12.75 -4.97 9.31
C PHE A 34 13.48 -5.50 8.08
N ALA A 35 14.26 -6.57 8.22
CA ALA A 35 15.02 -7.12 7.10
C ALA A 35 14.10 -7.61 5.97
N THR A 36 13.02 -8.28 6.33
CA THR A 36 12.00 -8.76 5.38
C THR A 36 11.31 -7.57 4.68
N CYS A 37 10.92 -6.57 5.46
CA CYS A 37 10.28 -5.37 4.91
C CYS A 37 11.22 -4.58 3.99
N LEU A 38 12.50 -4.46 4.37
CA LEU A 38 13.49 -3.76 3.57
C LEU A 38 13.74 -4.46 2.23
N ALA A 39 13.87 -5.78 2.24
CA ALA A 39 14.03 -6.56 1.01
C ALA A 39 12.86 -6.31 0.06
N ARG A 40 11.65 -6.22 0.58
CA ARG A 40 10.47 -5.93 -0.23
C ARG A 40 10.51 -4.51 -0.79
N CYS A 41 10.87 -3.51 0.01
CA CYS A 41 10.96 -2.12 -0.43
C CYS A 41 12.06 -1.92 -1.49
N ARG A 42 13.02 -2.82 -1.58
CA ARG A 42 14.12 -2.79 -2.56
C ARG A 42 13.87 -3.65 -3.79
N GLY A 43 12.72 -4.28 -3.90
CA GLY A 43 12.38 -5.11 -5.06
C GLY A 43 12.49 -4.34 -6.36
N ALA A 44 13.27 -4.86 -7.32
CA ALA A 44 13.59 -4.15 -8.57
C ALA A 44 12.36 -3.88 -9.44
N GLU A 45 11.33 -4.69 -9.31
CA GLU A 45 10.10 -4.59 -10.11
C GLU A 45 9.05 -3.70 -9.45
N LEU A 46 9.32 -3.23 -8.23
CA LEU A 46 8.36 -2.47 -7.44
C LEU A 46 8.66 -0.97 -7.52
N VAL A 47 7.59 -0.19 -7.56
CA VAL A 47 7.66 1.28 -7.49
C VAL A 47 7.27 1.70 -6.08
N VAL A 48 8.10 2.49 -5.44
CA VAL A 48 7.80 3.06 -4.12
C VAL A 48 7.50 4.54 -4.29
N LEU A 49 6.29 4.94 -3.89
CA LEU A 49 5.89 6.35 -3.89
C LEU A 49 5.83 6.83 -2.44
N MET A 50 6.59 7.89 -2.16
CA MET A 50 6.73 8.47 -0.83
C MET A 50 5.85 9.71 -0.68
N ALA A 51 5.01 9.74 0.34
CA ALA A 51 4.23 10.93 0.69
C ALA A 51 4.97 11.76 1.74
N ARG A 52 5.00 13.06 1.53
CA ARG A 52 5.54 14.02 2.48
C ARG A 52 4.50 15.11 2.77
N ARG A 53 4.51 15.56 4.00
CA ARG A 53 3.74 16.71 4.44
C ARG A 53 4.68 17.68 5.14
N GLY A 54 4.75 18.94 4.65
CA GLY A 54 5.71 19.91 5.18
C GLY A 54 7.15 19.45 5.07
N GLY A 55 7.48 18.67 4.04
CA GLY A 55 8.82 18.14 3.83
C GLY A 55 9.14 16.87 4.61
N GLU A 56 8.27 16.46 5.54
CA GLU A 56 8.49 15.26 6.36
C GLU A 56 7.80 14.03 5.77
N ARG A 57 8.48 12.89 5.81
CA ARG A 57 7.92 11.60 5.39
C ARG A 57 6.71 11.27 6.25
N CYS A 58 5.60 10.90 5.63
CA CYS A 58 4.37 10.60 6.37
C CYS A 58 3.65 9.34 5.90
N GLY A 59 4.07 8.74 4.81
CA GLY A 59 3.48 7.49 4.30
C GLY A 59 4.06 7.09 2.98
N PHE A 60 3.70 5.89 2.53
CA PHE A 60 4.17 5.38 1.23
C PHE A 60 3.19 4.36 0.67
N VAL A 61 3.31 4.13 -0.64
CA VAL A 61 2.67 3.01 -1.31
C VAL A 61 3.71 2.24 -2.13
N LEU A 62 3.63 0.93 -2.06
CA LEU A 62 4.48 0.01 -2.80
C LEU A 62 3.62 -0.60 -3.92
N LEU A 63 3.97 -0.32 -5.17
CA LEU A 63 3.19 -0.71 -6.33
C LEU A 63 3.97 -1.68 -7.22
N ASP A 64 3.34 -2.80 -7.56
CA ASP A 64 3.80 -3.69 -8.62
C ASP A 64 2.98 -3.36 -9.88
N PRO A 65 3.60 -2.79 -10.92
CA PRO A 65 2.85 -2.35 -12.12
C PRO A 65 2.16 -3.48 -12.89
N ALA A 66 2.57 -4.73 -12.68
CA ALA A 66 2.05 -5.88 -13.43
C ALA A 66 1.83 -7.11 -12.52
N GLY A 67 1.48 -6.89 -11.27
CA GLY A 67 1.49 -7.91 -10.22
C GLY A 67 0.40 -8.97 -10.31
N VAL A 68 -0.74 -8.67 -10.95
CA VAL A 68 -1.85 -9.62 -11.08
C VAL A 68 -2.27 -9.70 -12.55
N ALA A 69 -1.88 -10.78 -13.22
CA ALA A 69 -2.24 -11.03 -14.62
C ALA A 69 -1.93 -9.84 -15.54
N GLY A 70 -0.83 -9.16 -15.29
CA GLY A 70 -0.41 -7.98 -16.05
C GLY A 70 -1.05 -6.67 -15.59
N SER A 71 -1.93 -6.70 -14.61
CA SER A 71 -2.54 -5.50 -14.02
C SER A 71 -1.79 -5.05 -12.77
N PRO A 72 -1.80 -3.75 -12.45
CA PRO A 72 -1.11 -3.25 -11.27
C PRO A 72 -1.71 -3.77 -9.96
N TYR A 73 -0.83 -3.93 -8.98
CA TYR A 73 -1.14 -4.46 -7.67
C TYR A 73 -0.49 -3.56 -6.60
N ILE A 74 -1.29 -3.08 -5.67
CA ILE A 74 -0.77 -2.37 -4.50
C ILE A 74 -0.28 -3.41 -3.52
N ALA A 75 1.05 -3.53 -3.40
CA ALA A 75 1.68 -4.56 -2.58
C ALA A 75 1.73 -4.19 -1.10
N SER A 76 1.84 -2.90 -0.79
CA SER A 76 1.85 -2.39 0.59
C SER A 76 1.49 -0.92 0.59
N ILE A 77 0.83 -0.47 1.64
CA ILE A 77 0.59 0.94 1.92
C ILE A 77 0.62 1.14 3.43
N ALA A 78 1.30 2.19 3.88
CA ALA A 78 1.33 2.53 5.29
C ALA A 78 1.41 4.04 5.48
N ILE A 79 0.76 4.51 6.54
CA ILE A 79 0.71 5.91 6.92
C ILE A 79 1.18 6.04 8.37
N SER A 80 2.03 7.05 8.64
CA SER A 80 2.45 7.36 10.01
C SER A 80 1.24 7.62 10.90
N ALA A 81 1.27 7.08 12.11
CA ALA A 81 0.16 7.22 13.07
C ALA A 81 -0.23 8.68 13.31
N ALA A 82 0.76 9.58 13.33
CA ALA A 82 0.54 11.01 13.59
C ALA A 82 -0.35 11.70 12.56
N VAL A 83 -0.44 11.17 11.33
CA VAL A 83 -1.19 11.82 10.23
C VAL A 83 -2.34 10.96 9.70
N ARG A 84 -2.71 9.89 10.41
CA ARG A 84 -3.85 9.08 10.03
C ARG A 84 -5.14 9.89 10.04
N GLY A 85 -6.05 9.55 9.13
CA GLY A 85 -7.33 10.25 9.00
C GLY A 85 -7.24 11.63 8.35
N GLN A 86 -6.10 11.98 7.75
CA GLN A 86 -5.86 13.29 7.14
C GLN A 86 -5.73 13.24 5.61
N GLY A 87 -6.16 12.13 4.99
CA GLY A 87 -6.22 12.01 3.54
C GLY A 87 -4.93 11.52 2.87
N VAL A 88 -3.89 11.17 3.63
CA VAL A 88 -2.61 10.67 3.07
C VAL A 88 -2.80 9.35 2.33
N GLY A 89 -3.55 8.42 2.93
CA GLY A 89 -3.84 7.13 2.31
C GLY A 89 -4.57 7.26 0.98
N SER A 90 -5.59 8.09 0.93
CA SER A 90 -6.33 8.36 -0.31
C SER A 90 -5.44 8.99 -1.37
N ALA A 91 -4.58 9.95 -1.00
CA ALA A 91 -3.65 10.59 -1.93
C ALA A 91 -2.65 9.58 -2.50
N LEU A 92 -2.12 8.68 -1.66
CA LEU A 92 -1.20 7.63 -2.10
C LEU A 92 -1.87 6.64 -3.06
N MET A 93 -3.09 6.23 -2.76
CA MET A 93 -3.83 5.32 -3.64
C MET A 93 -4.14 5.96 -4.99
N GLU A 94 -4.53 7.23 -4.99
CA GLU A 94 -4.75 7.98 -6.21
C GLU A 94 -3.46 8.09 -7.04
N ALA A 95 -2.33 8.37 -6.40
CA ALA A 95 -1.04 8.42 -7.08
C ALA A 95 -0.66 7.06 -7.70
N ALA A 96 -0.91 5.95 -6.99
CA ALA A 96 -0.67 4.62 -7.52
C ALA A 96 -1.55 4.32 -8.73
N GLU A 97 -2.83 4.69 -8.67
CA GLU A 97 -3.77 4.52 -9.79
C GLU A 97 -3.35 5.33 -11.01
N ARG A 98 -2.78 6.52 -10.81
CA ARG A 98 -2.29 7.36 -11.91
C ARG A 98 -0.93 6.95 -12.45
N TRP A 99 -0.15 6.18 -11.67
CA TRP A 99 1.18 5.74 -12.08
C TRP A 99 1.14 4.85 -13.32
N VAL A 100 0.06 4.08 -13.51
CA VAL A 100 -0.14 3.20 -14.65
C VAL A 100 -1.35 3.71 -15.45
N PRO A 101 -1.21 4.78 -16.24
CA PRO A 101 -2.36 5.51 -16.81
C PRO A 101 -3.19 4.71 -17.80
N GLN A 102 -2.64 3.62 -18.36
CA GLN A 102 -3.35 2.77 -19.31
C GLN A 102 -4.01 1.56 -18.65
N ALA A 103 -3.75 1.33 -17.37
CA ALA A 103 -4.34 0.21 -16.65
C ALA A 103 -5.84 0.45 -16.42
N ARG A 104 -6.62 -0.61 -16.56
CA ARG A 104 -8.07 -0.58 -16.32
C ARG A 104 -8.48 -1.23 -15.02
N HIS A 105 -7.54 -1.88 -14.35
CA HIS A 105 -7.78 -2.63 -13.11
C HIS A 105 -6.67 -2.37 -12.12
N MET A 106 -7.03 -2.29 -10.85
CA MET A 106 -6.10 -2.25 -9.74
C MET A 106 -6.50 -3.31 -8.73
N PHE A 107 -5.52 -4.06 -8.25
CA PHE A 107 -5.71 -5.08 -7.23
C PHE A 107 -4.92 -4.74 -5.98
N LEU A 108 -5.38 -5.27 -4.85
CA LEU A 108 -4.63 -5.28 -3.59
C LEU A 108 -5.11 -6.44 -2.74
N CYS A 109 -4.31 -6.80 -1.74
CA CYS A 109 -4.75 -7.70 -0.68
C CYS A 109 -4.77 -6.95 0.65
N VAL A 110 -5.69 -7.33 1.51
CA VAL A 110 -5.77 -6.82 2.88
C VAL A 110 -5.98 -7.98 3.84
N SER A 111 -5.23 -7.99 4.95
CA SER A 111 -5.41 -8.98 6.00
C SER A 111 -6.77 -8.82 6.67
N SER A 112 -7.45 -9.93 6.94
CA SER A 112 -8.83 -9.93 7.47
C SER A 112 -8.98 -9.16 8.77
N PHE A 113 -7.93 -9.08 9.58
CA PHE A 113 -7.93 -8.33 10.83
C PHE A 113 -7.63 -6.82 10.67
N ASN A 114 -7.22 -6.39 9.47
CA ASN A 114 -6.87 -4.99 9.22
C ASN A 114 -8.10 -4.21 8.73
N THR A 115 -9.06 -4.00 9.63
CA THR A 115 -10.35 -3.39 9.31
C THR A 115 -10.23 -1.93 8.88
N ARG A 116 -9.27 -1.19 9.45
CA ARG A 116 -9.03 0.21 9.08
C ARG A 116 -8.62 0.33 7.62
N ALA A 117 -7.66 -0.47 7.19
CA ALA A 117 -7.19 -0.46 5.80
C ALA A 117 -8.33 -0.86 4.85
N ARG A 118 -9.08 -1.91 5.21
CA ARG A 118 -10.20 -2.36 4.40
C ARG A 118 -11.24 -1.26 4.20
N GLN A 119 -11.56 -0.50 5.25
CA GLN A 119 -12.48 0.62 5.16
C GLN A 119 -11.98 1.70 4.19
N LEU A 120 -10.69 2.02 4.23
CA LEU A 120 -10.09 2.95 3.28
C LEU A 120 -10.26 2.45 1.84
N TYR A 121 -9.94 1.19 1.59
CA TYR A 121 -10.04 0.61 0.25
C TYR A 121 -11.48 0.60 -0.25
N GLU A 122 -12.44 0.23 0.60
CA GLU A 122 -13.85 0.26 0.24
C GLU A 122 -14.33 1.67 -0.11
N ARG A 123 -13.91 2.67 0.67
CA ARG A 123 -14.24 4.07 0.35
C ARG A 123 -13.65 4.52 -0.99
N ARG A 124 -12.52 3.93 -1.39
CA ARG A 124 -11.87 4.22 -2.67
C ARG A 124 -12.43 3.43 -3.84
N GLY A 125 -13.44 2.59 -3.60
CA GLY A 125 -14.12 1.84 -4.65
C GLY A 125 -13.63 0.41 -4.88
N TYR A 126 -12.80 -0.11 -3.97
CA TYR A 126 -12.33 -1.50 -4.04
C TYR A 126 -13.38 -2.44 -3.46
N THR A 127 -13.57 -3.58 -4.11
CA THR A 127 -14.51 -4.62 -3.68
C THR A 127 -13.81 -5.96 -3.57
N LYS A 128 -14.26 -6.80 -2.66
CA LYS A 128 -13.72 -8.14 -2.47
C LYS A 128 -14.03 -9.01 -3.69
N VAL A 129 -13.01 -9.67 -4.22
CA VAL A 129 -13.15 -10.64 -5.32
C VAL A 129 -12.64 -12.03 -4.96
N GLY A 130 -11.94 -12.19 -3.85
CA GLY A 130 -11.44 -13.48 -3.40
C GLY A 130 -10.94 -13.43 -1.98
N GLU A 131 -10.65 -14.61 -1.42
CA GLU A 131 -10.14 -14.75 -0.07
C GLU A 131 -9.23 -15.98 0.01
N PHE A 132 -8.10 -15.83 0.69
CA PHE A 132 -7.12 -16.90 0.91
C PHE A 132 -7.06 -17.19 2.42
N PRO A 133 -7.84 -18.18 2.93
CA PRO A 133 -7.81 -18.52 4.36
C PRO A 133 -6.44 -19.03 4.79
N ASP A 134 -6.01 -18.65 5.99
CA ASP A 134 -4.74 -19.12 6.60
C ASP A 134 -3.51 -18.89 5.70
N TYR A 135 -3.53 -17.85 4.88
CA TYR A 135 -2.53 -17.66 3.82
C TYR A 135 -1.14 -17.34 4.35
N VAL A 136 -1.05 -16.42 5.31
CA VAL A 136 0.22 -16.02 5.93
C VAL A 136 0.31 -16.60 7.33
N ILE A 137 -0.72 -16.43 8.14
CA ILE A 137 -0.79 -16.98 9.50
C ILE A 137 -2.12 -17.72 9.69
N ALA A 138 -2.10 -18.72 10.57
CA ALA A 138 -3.32 -19.45 10.92
C ALA A 138 -4.36 -18.52 11.56
N GLY A 139 -5.62 -18.70 11.19
CA GLY A 139 -6.74 -17.93 11.75
C GLY A 139 -6.97 -16.57 11.11
N ALA A 140 -6.17 -16.18 10.13
CA ALA A 140 -6.37 -14.95 9.37
C ALA A 140 -6.35 -15.22 7.87
N SER A 141 -7.19 -14.49 7.15
CA SER A 141 -7.25 -14.58 5.68
C SER A 141 -6.58 -13.36 5.05
N GLU A 142 -6.11 -13.52 3.81
CA GLU A 142 -5.80 -12.39 2.94
C GLU A 142 -6.97 -12.21 1.98
N ILE A 143 -7.51 -11.00 1.93
CA ILE A 143 -8.67 -10.68 1.11
C ILE A 143 -8.20 -9.97 -0.14
N LEU A 144 -8.45 -10.55 -1.31
CA LEU A 144 -8.13 -9.94 -2.60
C LEU A 144 -9.24 -8.96 -2.96
N MET A 145 -8.86 -7.72 -3.23
CA MET A 145 -9.79 -6.66 -3.62
C MET A 145 -9.44 -6.11 -4.98
N HIS A 146 -10.43 -5.59 -5.67
CA HIS A 146 -10.31 -5.10 -7.04
C HIS A 146 -11.08 -3.80 -7.22
N LYS A 147 -10.52 -2.91 -8.04
CA LYS A 147 -11.18 -1.70 -8.51
C LYS A 147 -11.02 -1.60 -10.01
N ARG A 148 -12.13 -1.33 -10.72
CA ARG A 148 -12.07 -0.95 -12.12
C ARG A 148 -11.73 0.53 -12.21
N LEU A 149 -10.64 0.84 -12.92
CA LEU A 149 -10.20 2.22 -13.11
C LEU A 149 -10.91 2.86 -14.29
N VAL A 150 -11.52 4.01 -14.06
CA VAL A 150 -12.16 4.79 -15.13
C VAL A 150 -11.09 5.65 -15.79
N ARG A 151 -10.93 5.51 -17.10
CA ARG A 151 -9.96 6.26 -17.88
C ARG A 151 -10.68 7.08 -18.95
N PRO A 152 -10.18 8.29 -19.25
CA PRO A 152 -10.72 9.08 -20.36
C PRO A 152 -10.46 8.44 -21.71
#